data_1ab84756f30b6ad149b557aee7094a0d
#
_entry.id   1ab84756f30b6ad149b557aee7094a0d
#
_cell.length_a   1.000
_cell.length_b   1.000
_cell.length_c   1.000
_cell.angle_alpha   90.00
_cell.angle_beta   90.00
_cell.angle_gamma   90.00
#
_symmetry.space_group_name_H-M   'P 1'
#
loop_
_entity.id
_entity.type
_entity.pdbx_description
1 polymer ?
#
loop_
_entity_poly.entity_id
_entity_poly.type
_entity_poly.pdbx_seq_one_letter_code
_entity_poly.pdbx_strand_id
1 'polypeptide(L)'
;KQLFIIFSYLTLILLVAAFAAIVASTFGATYKDGVLDMAASATKASVAMVSIMFILIAIVFGFAVYRRHTPMVISSILGVGAIVLCMAVGMNFHPFYFSMNTWMILVGIYITIASVTPVWILLQPRDYLSSFLLYAMLIVAVIGIVGAHPTIDEKVFPAFAGFTINTLCAIGYARVTGHTHGATDIFAGGIAAMVAAIPGFEGLKNIMYTLLVLTYSAFCLTSLDTATRLARFMFQEFWLEPGENPKDVKDGFRQLMVH
;
A
#
# COMPACT_ATOMS: atom_id res chain seq x y z
N LYS A 1 29.81 10.79 -10.15
CA LYS A 1 28.79 11.20 -9.20
C LYS A 1 27.51 11.66 -9.91
N GLN A 2 27.54 12.70 -10.75
CA GLN A 2 26.35 13.29 -11.40
C GLN A 2 25.57 12.26 -12.23
N LEU A 3 26.22 11.44 -13.04
CA LEU A 3 25.56 10.44 -13.87
C LEU A 3 24.83 9.38 -13.03
N PHE A 4 25.41 8.96 -11.91
CA PHE A 4 24.76 8.05 -10.96
C PHE A 4 23.53 8.70 -10.33
N ILE A 5 23.61 9.97 -9.91
CA ILE A 5 22.48 10.69 -9.32
C ILE A 5 21.33 10.82 -10.32
N ILE A 6 21.63 11.20 -11.59
CA ILE A 6 20.62 11.30 -12.65
C ILE A 6 19.91 9.96 -12.87
N PHE A 7 20.68 8.87 -13.03
CA PHE A 7 20.10 7.55 -13.23
C PHE A 7 19.23 7.11 -12.06
N SER A 8 19.72 7.27 -10.83
CA SER A 8 18.97 6.92 -9.63
C SER A 8 17.70 7.77 -9.47
N TYR A 9 17.77 9.06 -9.78
CA TYR A 9 16.62 9.97 -9.73
C TYR A 9 15.53 9.57 -10.74
N LEU A 10 15.92 9.25 -11.98
CA LEU A 10 14.99 8.77 -13.00
C LEU A 10 14.34 7.44 -12.59
N THR A 11 15.11 6.53 -12.01
CA THR A 11 14.58 5.26 -11.49
C THR A 11 13.59 5.47 -10.37
N LEU A 12 13.85 6.41 -9.45
CA LEU A 12 12.95 6.76 -8.37
C LEU A 12 11.64 7.41 -8.87
N ILE A 13 11.71 8.28 -9.87
CA ILE A 13 10.50 8.86 -10.49
C ILE A 13 9.63 7.75 -11.09
N LEU A 14 10.23 6.82 -11.81
CA LEU A 14 9.50 5.70 -12.41
C LEU A 14 8.87 4.81 -11.33
N LEU A 15 9.59 4.55 -10.25
CA LEU A 15 9.09 3.78 -9.10
C LEU A 15 7.92 4.48 -8.43
N VAL A 16 8.01 5.79 -8.19
CA VAL A 16 6.92 6.61 -7.62
C VAL A 16 5.68 6.55 -8.52
N ALA A 17 5.85 6.71 -9.84
CA ALA A 17 4.75 6.64 -10.79
C ALA A 17 4.08 5.26 -10.79
N ALA A 18 4.87 4.17 -10.76
CA ALA A 18 4.36 2.82 -10.71
C ALA A 18 3.55 2.54 -9.43
N PHE A 19 4.08 2.89 -8.25
CA PHE A 19 3.36 2.70 -6.99
C PHE A 19 2.13 3.60 -6.88
N ALA A 20 2.17 4.83 -7.38
CA ALA A 20 1.00 5.71 -7.43
C ALA A 20 -0.11 5.12 -8.30
N ALA A 21 0.24 4.55 -9.46
CA ALA A 21 -0.72 3.87 -10.33
C ALA A 21 -1.34 2.63 -9.66
N ILE A 22 -0.54 1.83 -8.95
CA ILE A 22 -1.00 0.66 -8.20
C ILE A 22 -2.00 1.09 -7.11
N VAL A 23 -1.66 2.09 -6.30
CA VAL A 23 -2.53 2.61 -5.24
C VAL A 23 -3.83 3.17 -5.83
N ALA A 24 -3.75 3.95 -6.89
CA ALA A 24 -4.93 4.50 -7.57
C ALA A 24 -5.83 3.40 -8.17
N SER A 25 -5.26 2.32 -8.71
CA SER A 25 -6.03 1.17 -9.21
C SER A 25 -6.71 0.38 -8.10
N THR A 26 -6.08 0.31 -6.92
CA THR A 26 -6.63 -0.38 -5.74
C THR A 26 -7.84 0.35 -5.17
N PHE A 27 -7.86 1.67 -5.25
CA PHE A 27 -8.96 2.52 -4.73
C PHE A 27 -10.00 2.89 -5.78
N GLY A 28 -9.62 2.87 -7.06
CA GLY A 28 -10.45 3.32 -8.17
C GLY A 28 -11.70 2.48 -8.36
N ALA A 29 -12.86 3.14 -8.54
CA ALA A 29 -14.10 2.49 -8.86
C ALA A 29 -14.02 1.75 -10.21
N THR A 30 -14.68 0.60 -10.31
CA THR A 30 -14.73 -0.23 -11.52
C THR A 30 -15.99 0.13 -12.31
N TYR A 31 -15.80 0.41 -13.60
CA TYR A 31 -16.89 0.68 -14.54
C TYR A 31 -17.01 -0.48 -15.52
N LYS A 32 -18.23 -0.95 -15.74
CA LYS A 32 -18.57 -1.97 -16.72
C LYS A 32 -19.53 -1.34 -17.73
N ASP A 33 -19.17 -1.35 -19.01
CA ASP A 33 -19.98 -0.74 -20.09
C ASP A 33 -20.38 0.73 -19.82
N GLY A 34 -19.52 1.50 -19.16
CA GLY A 34 -19.77 2.90 -18.78
C GLY A 34 -20.63 3.09 -17.53
N VAL A 35 -21.15 2.03 -16.93
CA VAL A 35 -21.94 2.07 -15.70
C VAL A 35 -21.08 1.63 -14.51
N LEU A 36 -21.28 2.28 -13.36
CA LEU A 36 -20.57 1.94 -12.13
C LEU A 36 -20.99 0.54 -11.63
N ASP A 37 -20.03 -0.39 -11.59
CA ASP A 37 -20.24 -1.71 -10.97
C ASP A 37 -20.18 -1.54 -9.44
N MET A 38 -21.35 -1.44 -8.81
CA MET A 38 -21.47 -1.19 -7.36
C MET A 38 -20.86 -2.31 -6.52
N ALA A 39 -20.99 -3.57 -6.94
CA ALA A 39 -20.49 -4.71 -6.18
C ALA A 39 -18.96 -4.74 -6.15
N ALA A 40 -18.30 -4.60 -7.31
CA ALA A 40 -16.84 -4.55 -7.40
C ALA A 40 -16.28 -3.26 -6.81
N SER A 41 -16.97 -2.13 -6.97
CA SER A 41 -16.53 -0.83 -6.47
C SER A 41 -16.70 -0.68 -4.95
N ALA A 42 -17.68 -1.33 -4.33
CA ALA A 42 -17.92 -1.25 -2.88
C ALA A 42 -16.69 -1.73 -2.08
N THR A 43 -16.08 -2.84 -2.49
CA THR A 43 -14.88 -3.36 -1.82
C THR A 43 -13.70 -2.41 -1.95
N LYS A 44 -13.49 -1.84 -3.15
CA LYS A 44 -12.42 -0.86 -3.39
C LYS A 44 -12.65 0.45 -2.61
N ALA A 45 -13.89 0.93 -2.56
CA ALA A 45 -14.27 2.09 -1.77
C ALA A 45 -14.07 1.85 -0.26
N SER A 46 -14.36 0.63 0.23
CA SER A 46 -14.09 0.25 1.62
C SER A 46 -12.60 0.31 1.92
N VAL A 47 -11.74 -0.24 1.06
CA VAL A 47 -10.28 -0.19 1.23
C VAL A 47 -9.77 1.25 1.21
N ALA A 48 -10.28 2.10 0.31
CA ALA A 48 -9.92 3.52 0.25
C ALA A 48 -10.30 4.24 1.54
N MET A 49 -11.52 4.03 2.05
CA MET A 49 -11.98 4.62 3.32
C MET A 49 -11.12 4.19 4.50
N VAL A 50 -10.86 2.87 4.63
CA VAL A 50 -10.01 2.34 5.70
C VAL A 50 -8.59 2.91 5.60
N SER A 51 -8.03 3.05 4.39
CA SER A 51 -6.68 3.60 4.19
C SER A 51 -6.59 5.07 4.62
N ILE A 52 -7.60 5.89 4.32
CA ILE A 52 -7.66 7.28 4.78
C ILE A 52 -7.75 7.33 6.31
N MET A 53 -8.64 6.55 6.91
CA MET A 53 -8.77 6.47 8.37
C MET A 53 -7.48 5.97 9.03
N PHE A 54 -6.79 5.02 8.40
CA PHE A 54 -5.51 4.50 8.88
C PHE A 54 -4.42 5.59 8.93
N ILE A 55 -4.36 6.47 7.93
CA ILE A 55 -3.44 7.62 7.94
C ILE A 55 -3.77 8.55 9.12
N LEU A 56 -5.04 8.86 9.36
CA LEU A 56 -5.46 9.69 10.50
C LEU A 56 -5.09 9.06 11.85
N ILE A 57 -5.33 7.75 12.01
CA ILE A 57 -4.93 7.02 13.22
C ILE A 57 -3.41 7.06 13.39
N ALA A 58 -2.65 6.87 12.33
CA ALA A 58 -1.19 6.93 12.41
C ALA A 58 -0.68 8.29 12.90
N ILE A 59 -1.30 9.38 12.46
CA ILE A 59 -0.97 10.74 12.93
C ILE A 59 -1.29 10.89 14.42
N VAL A 60 -2.49 10.47 14.85
CA VAL A 60 -2.91 10.53 16.26
C VAL A 60 -2.02 9.67 17.14
N PHE A 61 -1.68 8.46 16.68
CA PHE A 61 -0.76 7.53 17.35
C PHE A 61 0.64 8.16 17.49
N GLY A 62 1.17 8.73 16.40
CA GLY A 62 2.46 9.41 16.43
C GLY A 62 2.49 10.56 17.43
N PHE A 63 1.45 11.38 17.44
CA PHE A 63 1.34 12.47 18.42
C PHE A 63 1.25 11.95 19.86
N ALA A 64 0.49 10.89 20.11
CA ALA A 64 0.35 10.29 21.44
C ALA A 64 1.67 9.70 21.95
N VAL A 65 2.39 8.97 21.11
CA VAL A 65 3.65 8.30 21.48
C VAL A 65 4.80 9.32 21.64
N TYR A 66 4.99 10.17 20.61
CA TYR A 66 6.16 11.04 20.59
C TYR A 66 6.02 12.32 21.44
N ARG A 67 4.80 12.86 21.58
CA ARG A 67 4.59 14.09 22.34
C ARG A 67 4.10 13.88 23.76
N ARG A 68 3.28 12.84 24.00
CA ARG A 68 2.78 12.52 25.36
C ARG A 68 3.58 11.46 26.10
N HIS A 69 4.61 10.87 25.46
CA HIS A 69 5.45 9.82 26.06
C HIS A 69 4.64 8.67 26.67
N THR A 70 3.53 8.29 26.01
CA THR A 70 2.71 7.16 26.46
C THR A 70 3.50 5.85 26.34
N PRO A 71 3.31 4.90 27.28
CA PRO A 71 4.01 3.62 27.23
C PRO A 71 3.67 2.88 25.93
N MET A 72 4.70 2.42 25.23
CA MET A 72 4.60 1.87 23.86
C MET A 72 3.64 0.69 23.78
N VAL A 73 3.60 -0.16 24.81
CA VAL A 73 2.72 -1.34 24.85
C VAL A 73 1.23 -0.95 24.81
N ILE A 74 0.84 0.01 25.65
CA ILE A 74 -0.55 0.48 25.72
C ILE A 74 -0.94 1.15 24.40
N SER A 75 -0.06 2.01 23.88
CA SER A 75 -0.27 2.67 22.60
C SER A 75 -0.44 1.66 21.45
N SER A 76 0.36 0.58 21.44
CA SER A 76 0.27 -0.47 20.41
C SER A 76 -1.05 -1.21 20.47
N ILE A 77 -1.51 -1.60 21.66
CA ILE A 77 -2.81 -2.28 21.84
C ILE A 77 -3.96 -1.37 21.35
N LEU A 78 -3.92 -0.09 21.73
CA LEU A 78 -4.91 0.89 21.28
C LEU A 78 -4.83 1.11 19.76
N GLY A 79 -3.62 1.17 19.19
CA GLY A 79 -3.41 1.34 17.76
C GLY A 79 -3.95 0.16 16.95
N VAL A 80 -3.67 -1.07 17.36
CA VAL A 80 -4.21 -2.29 16.73
C VAL A 80 -5.74 -2.34 16.88
N GLY A 81 -6.27 -2.03 18.07
CA GLY A 81 -7.72 -1.94 18.28
C GLY A 81 -8.38 -0.88 17.37
N ALA A 82 -7.74 0.27 17.20
CA ALA A 82 -8.22 1.31 16.29
C ALA A 82 -8.21 0.86 14.82
N ILE A 83 -7.21 0.08 14.38
CA ILE A 83 -7.17 -0.49 13.02
C ILE A 83 -8.36 -1.43 12.80
N VAL A 84 -8.63 -2.34 13.75
CA VAL A 84 -9.77 -3.27 13.66
C VAL A 84 -11.09 -2.50 13.59
N LEU A 85 -11.23 -1.46 14.40
CA LEU A 85 -12.41 -0.60 14.40
C LEU A 85 -12.56 0.15 13.06
N CYS A 86 -11.47 0.67 12.50
CA CYS A 86 -11.48 1.29 11.17
C CYS A 86 -11.87 0.32 10.07
N MET A 87 -11.41 -0.91 10.15
CA MET A 87 -11.81 -1.95 9.21
C MET A 87 -13.32 -2.21 9.29
N ALA A 88 -13.87 -2.35 10.50
CA ALA A 88 -15.30 -2.54 10.71
C ALA A 88 -16.12 -1.35 10.20
N VAL A 89 -15.68 -0.11 10.46
CA VAL A 89 -16.34 1.10 9.97
C VAL A 89 -16.24 1.20 8.44
N GLY A 90 -15.08 1.00 7.85
CA GLY A 90 -14.88 1.11 6.40
C GLY A 90 -15.62 0.06 5.58
N MET A 91 -15.86 -1.13 6.14
CA MET A 91 -16.69 -2.15 5.49
C MET A 91 -18.18 -1.78 5.47
N ASN A 92 -18.66 -1.05 6.48
CA ASN A 92 -20.06 -0.64 6.57
C ASN A 92 -20.32 0.74 5.95
N PHE A 93 -19.34 1.63 5.94
CA PHE A 93 -19.47 2.99 5.47
C PHE A 93 -18.36 3.34 4.49
N HIS A 94 -18.67 3.40 3.19
CA HIS A 94 -17.72 3.61 2.11
C HIS A 94 -18.29 4.55 1.02
N PRO A 95 -18.36 5.85 1.28
CA PRO A 95 -19.00 6.82 0.37
C PRO A 95 -18.13 7.19 -0.86
N PHE A 96 -16.87 6.79 -0.93
CA PHE A 96 -15.92 7.27 -1.93
C PHE A 96 -15.85 6.37 -3.17
N TYR A 97 -16.69 6.65 -4.17
CA TYR A 97 -16.69 5.98 -5.47
C TYR A 97 -16.06 6.88 -6.54
N PHE A 98 -14.76 7.16 -6.41
CA PHE A 98 -14.07 8.01 -7.36
C PHE A 98 -13.42 7.18 -8.48
N SER A 99 -13.31 7.80 -9.66
CA SER A 99 -12.59 7.20 -10.80
C SER A 99 -11.09 7.06 -10.50
N MET A 100 -10.43 6.15 -11.21
CA MET A 100 -8.98 5.95 -11.10
C MET A 100 -8.19 7.26 -11.30
N ASN A 101 -8.62 8.10 -12.25
CA ASN A 101 -7.95 9.37 -12.53
C ASN A 101 -8.05 10.34 -11.35
N THR A 102 -9.20 10.41 -10.69
CA THR A 102 -9.39 11.23 -9.49
C THR A 102 -8.49 10.75 -8.36
N TRP A 103 -8.40 9.43 -8.13
CA TRP A 103 -7.50 8.86 -7.14
C TRP A 103 -6.03 9.12 -7.47
N MET A 104 -5.63 9.09 -8.74
CA MET A 104 -4.27 9.44 -9.16
C MET A 104 -3.91 10.88 -8.74
N ILE A 105 -4.83 11.83 -8.93
CA ILE A 105 -4.62 13.23 -8.52
C ILE A 105 -4.56 13.35 -6.99
N LEU A 106 -5.47 12.68 -6.26
CA LEU A 106 -5.48 12.70 -4.79
C LEU A 106 -4.21 12.09 -4.20
N VAL A 107 -3.73 10.98 -4.75
CA VAL A 107 -2.46 10.35 -4.36
C VAL A 107 -1.30 11.30 -4.68
N GLY A 108 -1.30 12.00 -5.81
CA GLY A 108 -0.28 13.00 -6.16
C GLY A 108 -0.22 14.14 -5.15
N ILE A 109 -1.37 14.69 -4.73
CA ILE A 109 -1.45 15.71 -3.68
C ILE A 109 -0.93 15.16 -2.35
N TYR A 110 -1.36 13.95 -1.98
CA TYR A 110 -0.90 13.28 -0.76
C TYR A 110 0.63 13.13 -0.74
N ILE A 111 1.23 12.64 -1.82
CA ILE A 111 2.68 12.46 -1.95
C ILE A 111 3.42 13.78 -1.75
N THR A 112 2.93 14.86 -2.35
CA THR A 112 3.52 16.19 -2.24
C THR A 112 3.55 16.64 -0.78
N ILE A 113 2.43 16.50 -0.06
CA ILE A 113 2.31 16.83 1.37
C ILE A 113 3.23 15.91 2.20
N ALA A 114 3.22 14.61 1.94
CA ALA A 114 4.01 13.63 2.67
C ALA A 114 5.52 13.84 2.49
N SER A 115 5.96 14.31 1.30
CA SER A 115 7.36 14.63 1.04
C SER A 115 7.91 15.76 1.91
N VAL A 116 7.08 16.73 2.28
CA VAL A 116 7.46 17.89 3.11
C VAL A 116 7.28 17.61 4.60
N THR A 117 6.32 16.75 4.96
CA THR A 117 6.00 16.45 6.36
C THR A 117 7.16 15.73 7.06
N PRO A 118 7.50 16.09 8.34
CA PRO A 118 8.52 15.39 9.12
C PRO A 118 8.23 13.89 9.27
N VAL A 119 9.27 13.06 9.21
CA VAL A 119 9.20 11.59 9.25
C VAL A 119 8.47 11.07 10.49
N TRP A 120 8.71 11.68 11.66
CA TRP A 120 8.16 11.25 12.93
C TRP A 120 6.64 11.47 13.07
N ILE A 121 6.05 12.36 12.27
CA ILE A 121 4.61 12.64 12.31
C ILE A 121 3.82 11.60 11.49
N LEU A 122 4.29 11.28 10.30
CA LEU A 122 3.52 10.50 9.33
C LEU A 122 4.12 9.11 9.10
N LEU A 123 5.41 9.03 8.79
CA LEU A 123 6.04 7.80 8.31
C LEU A 123 6.24 6.78 9.43
N GLN A 124 6.95 7.16 10.50
CA GLN A 124 7.27 6.24 11.59
C GLN A 124 6.04 5.59 12.25
N PRO A 125 5.00 6.37 12.65
CA PRO A 125 3.83 5.76 13.29
C PRO A 125 3.05 4.87 12.32
N ARG A 126 2.97 5.25 11.05
CA ARG A 126 2.28 4.48 10.04
C ARG A 126 3.00 3.15 9.75
N ASP A 127 4.30 3.18 9.58
CA ASP A 127 5.11 1.99 9.31
C ASP A 127 5.06 1.02 10.50
N TYR A 128 5.10 1.55 11.72
CA TYR A 128 4.94 0.75 12.92
C TYR A 128 3.59 0.05 12.96
N LEU A 129 2.49 0.75 12.71
CA LEU A 129 1.14 0.16 12.69
C LEU A 129 0.96 -0.80 11.51
N SER A 130 1.50 -0.49 10.33
CA SER A 130 1.41 -1.37 9.16
C SER A 130 2.16 -2.68 9.33
N SER A 131 3.19 -2.74 10.20
CA SER A 131 3.87 -3.99 10.52
C SER A 131 2.95 -5.02 11.17
N PHE A 132 2.02 -4.61 12.02
CA PHE A 132 1.01 -5.51 12.60
C PHE A 132 0.07 -6.08 11.54
N LEU A 133 -0.32 -5.25 10.55
CA LEU A 133 -1.12 -5.72 9.40
C LEU A 133 -0.34 -6.74 8.57
N LEU A 134 0.96 -6.50 8.36
CA LEU A 134 1.84 -7.44 7.64
C LEU A 134 1.92 -8.79 8.36
N TYR A 135 2.14 -8.79 9.67
CA TYR A 135 2.15 -10.03 10.46
C TYR A 135 0.80 -10.74 10.44
N ALA A 136 -0.30 -10.00 10.58
CA ALA A 136 -1.63 -10.57 10.49
C ALA A 136 -1.88 -11.21 9.10
N MET A 137 -1.47 -10.55 8.02
CA MET A 137 -1.53 -11.09 6.66
C MET A 137 -0.72 -12.38 6.53
N LEU A 138 0.50 -12.41 7.06
CA LEU A 138 1.37 -13.59 7.00
C LEU A 138 0.74 -14.79 7.73
N ILE A 139 0.21 -14.56 8.93
CA ILE A 139 -0.47 -15.59 9.73
C ILE A 139 -1.69 -16.12 8.98
N VAL A 140 -2.52 -15.23 8.44
CA VAL A 140 -3.70 -15.60 7.64
C VAL A 140 -3.31 -16.42 6.41
N ALA A 141 -2.25 -16.03 5.70
CA ALA A 141 -1.75 -16.77 4.54
C ALA A 141 -1.28 -18.18 4.92
N VAL A 142 -0.52 -18.32 6.01
CA VAL A 142 -0.05 -19.61 6.49
C VAL A 142 -1.23 -20.50 6.91
N ILE A 143 -2.20 -19.97 7.65
CA ILE A 143 -3.41 -20.71 8.05
C ILE A 143 -4.20 -21.14 6.80
N GLY A 144 -4.34 -20.26 5.81
CA GLY A 144 -5.03 -20.56 4.55
C GLY A 144 -4.37 -21.70 3.78
N ILE A 145 -3.05 -21.66 3.64
CA ILE A 145 -2.29 -22.70 2.92
C ILE A 145 -2.34 -24.04 3.67
N VAL A 146 -2.09 -24.04 4.97
CA VAL A 146 -2.05 -25.26 5.78
C VAL A 146 -3.45 -25.84 5.97
N GLY A 147 -4.46 -25.01 6.17
CA GLY A 147 -5.84 -25.46 6.42
C GLY A 147 -6.59 -25.91 5.18
N ALA A 148 -6.38 -25.25 4.06
CA ALA A 148 -7.08 -25.58 2.80
C ALA A 148 -6.41 -26.73 2.03
N HIS A 149 -5.14 -27.06 2.31
CA HIS A 149 -4.36 -28.06 1.56
C HIS A 149 -4.58 -27.98 0.03
N PRO A 150 -4.38 -26.82 -0.61
CA PRO A 150 -4.66 -26.66 -2.01
C PRO A 150 -3.81 -27.61 -2.84
N THR A 151 -4.44 -28.38 -3.71
CA THR A 151 -3.74 -29.27 -4.65
C THR A 151 -3.12 -28.42 -5.77
N ILE A 152 -1.81 -28.54 -5.97
CA ILE A 152 -1.11 -27.86 -7.06
C ILE A 152 -1.25 -28.76 -8.31
N ASP A 153 -1.93 -28.26 -9.34
CA ASP A 153 -1.98 -28.96 -10.63
C ASP A 153 -0.68 -28.71 -11.40
N GLU A 154 0.18 -29.72 -11.45
CA GLU A 154 1.48 -29.66 -12.12
C GLU A 154 1.37 -29.38 -13.62
N LYS A 155 0.23 -29.69 -14.27
CA LYS A 155 -0.02 -29.36 -15.67
C LYS A 155 -0.26 -27.87 -15.88
N VAL A 156 -0.81 -27.19 -14.87
CA VAL A 156 -1.09 -25.75 -14.90
C VAL A 156 0.09 -24.96 -14.32
N PHE A 157 0.77 -25.53 -13.31
CA PHE A 157 1.90 -24.91 -12.60
C PHE A 157 3.12 -25.83 -12.58
N PRO A 158 3.85 -26.00 -13.70
CA PRO A 158 5.06 -26.80 -13.70
C PRO A 158 6.12 -26.18 -12.79
N ALA A 159 6.63 -26.94 -11.84
CA ALA A 159 7.54 -26.49 -10.77
C ALA A 159 8.84 -25.82 -11.28
N PHE A 160 9.23 -26.09 -12.55
CA PHE A 160 10.47 -25.59 -13.14
C PHE A 160 10.28 -24.77 -14.42
N ALA A 161 9.15 -24.06 -14.55
CA ALA A 161 8.80 -23.31 -15.75
C ALA A 161 9.55 -21.98 -15.97
N GLY A 162 10.49 -21.63 -15.10
CA GLY A 162 11.30 -20.39 -15.24
C GLY A 162 10.53 -19.08 -15.07
N PHE A 163 9.25 -19.12 -14.69
CA PHE A 163 8.43 -17.94 -14.44
C PHE A 163 8.50 -17.52 -12.97
N THR A 164 8.34 -16.21 -12.73
CA THR A 164 8.17 -15.71 -11.37
C THR A 164 6.86 -16.22 -10.78
N ILE A 165 6.82 -16.47 -9.47
CA ILE A 165 5.64 -16.93 -8.73
C ILE A 165 4.42 -16.04 -9.01
N ASN A 166 4.60 -14.73 -9.13
CA ASN A 166 3.52 -13.78 -9.45
C ASN A 166 2.88 -14.05 -10.82
N THR A 167 3.66 -14.39 -11.83
CA THR A 167 3.16 -14.70 -13.17
C THR A 167 2.37 -16.01 -13.18
N LEU A 168 2.84 -17.02 -12.45
CA LEU A 168 2.13 -18.30 -12.29
C LEU A 168 0.80 -18.12 -11.56
N CYS A 169 0.78 -17.36 -10.45
CA CYS A 169 -0.45 -17.03 -9.74
C CYS A 169 -1.44 -16.26 -10.61
N ALA A 170 -0.96 -15.30 -11.41
CA ALA A 170 -1.79 -14.51 -12.32
C ALA A 170 -2.43 -15.37 -13.41
N ILE A 171 -1.67 -16.25 -14.05
CA ILE A 171 -2.16 -17.16 -15.08
C ILE A 171 -3.15 -18.17 -14.49
N GLY A 172 -2.84 -18.74 -13.34
CA GLY A 172 -3.71 -19.70 -12.67
C GLY A 172 -5.03 -19.08 -12.23
N TYR A 173 -5.00 -17.92 -11.63
CA TYR A 173 -6.19 -17.21 -11.18
C TYR A 173 -7.05 -16.73 -12.38
N ALA A 174 -6.43 -16.22 -13.44
CA ALA A 174 -7.12 -15.85 -14.66
C ALA A 174 -7.80 -17.04 -15.34
N ARG A 175 -7.18 -18.24 -15.33
CA ARG A 175 -7.77 -19.47 -15.86
C ARG A 175 -8.95 -19.95 -15.04
N VAL A 176 -8.87 -19.88 -13.71
CA VAL A 176 -9.96 -20.33 -12.81
C VAL A 176 -11.14 -19.37 -12.85
N THR A 177 -10.91 -18.07 -12.93
CA THR A 177 -11.98 -17.05 -12.91
C THR A 177 -12.46 -16.62 -14.29
N GLY A 178 -11.71 -16.96 -15.35
CA GLY A 178 -12.03 -16.55 -16.72
C GLY A 178 -11.82 -15.07 -17.03
N HIS A 179 -11.25 -14.31 -16.09
CA HIS A 179 -11.02 -12.87 -16.21
C HIS A 179 -9.56 -12.50 -15.94
N THR A 180 -9.08 -11.43 -16.57
CA THR A 180 -7.79 -10.82 -16.26
C THR A 180 -7.94 -9.89 -15.06
N HIS A 181 -7.32 -10.24 -13.95
CA HIS A 181 -7.33 -9.47 -12.71
C HIS A 181 -6.00 -8.74 -12.50
N GLY A 182 -6.03 -7.64 -11.75
CA GLY A 182 -4.81 -6.96 -11.28
C GLY A 182 -4.02 -7.82 -10.30
N ALA A 183 -2.71 -7.55 -10.15
CA ALA A 183 -1.84 -8.31 -9.25
C ALA A 183 -2.36 -8.35 -7.80
N THR A 184 -2.95 -7.24 -7.34
CA THR A 184 -3.54 -7.12 -6.00
C THR A 184 -4.73 -8.04 -5.81
N ASP A 185 -5.62 -8.10 -6.83
CA ASP A 185 -6.83 -8.94 -6.78
C ASP A 185 -6.48 -10.42 -6.79
N ILE A 186 -5.44 -10.80 -7.55
CA ILE A 186 -4.95 -12.18 -7.61
C ILE A 186 -4.40 -12.61 -6.26
N PHE A 187 -3.55 -11.79 -5.66
CA PHE A 187 -2.92 -12.08 -4.38
C PHE A 187 -3.96 -12.14 -3.25
N ALA A 188 -4.74 -11.09 -3.08
CA ALA A 188 -5.71 -11.00 -2.01
C ALA A 188 -6.89 -11.97 -2.20
N GLY A 189 -7.38 -12.11 -3.44
CA GLY A 189 -8.46 -13.03 -3.77
C GLY A 189 -8.07 -14.49 -3.62
N GLY A 190 -6.84 -14.86 -4.00
CA GLY A 190 -6.32 -16.20 -3.85
C GLY A 190 -6.22 -16.63 -2.38
N ILE A 191 -5.59 -15.81 -1.53
CA ILE A 191 -5.45 -16.13 -0.09
C ILE A 191 -6.83 -16.12 0.59
N ALA A 192 -7.69 -15.14 0.30
CA ALA A 192 -9.03 -15.09 0.88
C ALA A 192 -9.89 -16.31 0.48
N ALA A 193 -9.73 -16.81 -0.76
CA ALA A 193 -10.40 -18.02 -1.21
C ALA A 193 -9.86 -19.28 -0.49
N MET A 194 -8.55 -19.37 -0.26
CA MET A 194 -7.96 -20.48 0.53
C MET A 194 -8.48 -20.50 1.96
N VAL A 195 -8.55 -19.36 2.63
CA VAL A 195 -9.09 -19.27 3.99
C VAL A 195 -10.58 -19.64 4.01
N ALA A 196 -11.36 -19.18 3.03
CA ALA A 196 -12.78 -19.49 2.93
C ALA A 196 -13.07 -20.97 2.59
N ALA A 197 -12.09 -21.71 2.06
CA ALA A 197 -12.21 -23.16 1.81
C ALA A 197 -12.11 -24.00 3.09
N ILE A 198 -11.66 -23.41 4.21
CA ILE A 198 -11.60 -24.10 5.51
C ILE A 198 -13.01 -24.15 6.09
N PRO A 199 -13.52 -25.35 6.50
CA PRO A 199 -14.83 -25.47 7.12
C PRO A 199 -15.01 -24.56 8.33
N GLY A 200 -16.06 -23.75 8.35
CA GLY A 200 -16.35 -22.78 9.40
C GLY A 200 -15.81 -21.35 9.15
N PHE A 201 -15.00 -21.13 8.11
CA PHE A 201 -14.42 -19.81 7.80
C PHE A 201 -15.01 -19.17 6.52
N GLU A 202 -16.05 -19.76 5.94
CA GLU A 202 -16.67 -19.31 4.68
C GLU A 202 -17.13 -17.83 4.71
N GLY A 203 -17.70 -17.39 5.85
CA GLY A 203 -18.16 -16.01 6.04
C GLY A 203 -17.05 -14.96 6.13
N LEU A 204 -15.79 -15.37 6.35
CA LEU A 204 -14.66 -14.45 6.54
C LEU A 204 -14.01 -14.00 5.23
N LYS A 205 -14.42 -14.54 4.07
CA LYS A 205 -13.81 -14.23 2.77
C LYS A 205 -13.66 -12.73 2.51
N ASN A 206 -14.72 -11.95 2.71
CA ASN A 206 -14.71 -10.52 2.43
C ASN A 206 -13.82 -9.74 3.43
N ILE A 207 -13.83 -10.15 4.71
CA ILE A 207 -12.99 -9.56 5.75
C ILE A 207 -11.52 -9.81 5.44
N MET A 208 -11.16 -11.06 5.09
CA MET A 208 -9.80 -11.44 4.74
C MET A 208 -9.33 -10.73 3.47
N TYR A 209 -10.17 -10.66 2.45
CA TYR A 209 -9.85 -9.92 1.23
C TYR A 209 -9.56 -8.45 1.54
N THR A 210 -10.44 -7.78 2.30
CA THR A 210 -10.26 -6.37 2.67
C THR A 210 -8.98 -6.16 3.49
N LEU A 211 -8.67 -7.04 4.44
CA LEU A 211 -7.44 -6.99 5.24
C LEU A 211 -6.19 -7.13 4.37
N LEU A 212 -6.19 -8.07 3.43
CA LEU A 212 -5.06 -8.32 2.54
C LEU A 212 -4.83 -7.14 1.59
N VAL A 213 -5.90 -6.61 0.99
CA VAL A 213 -5.80 -5.44 0.10
C VAL A 213 -5.38 -4.19 0.88
N LEU A 214 -5.88 -4.00 2.11
CA LEU A 214 -5.45 -2.91 2.98
C LEU A 214 -3.96 -3.01 3.31
N THR A 215 -3.48 -4.19 3.69
CA THR A 215 -2.06 -4.42 3.99
C THR A 215 -1.18 -4.12 2.78
N TYR A 216 -1.60 -4.59 1.61
CA TYR A 216 -0.90 -4.33 0.35
C TYR A 216 -0.87 -2.84 0.01
N SER A 217 -2.01 -2.13 0.12
CA SER A 217 -2.09 -0.70 -0.15
C SER A 217 -1.27 0.13 0.85
N ALA A 218 -1.28 -0.25 2.14
CA ALA A 218 -0.45 0.38 3.17
C ALA A 218 1.05 0.23 2.86
N PHE A 219 1.47 -0.96 2.42
CA PHE A 219 2.85 -1.21 2.01
C PHE A 219 3.24 -0.38 0.78
N CYS A 220 2.37 -0.30 -0.24
CA CYS A 220 2.59 0.53 -1.43
C CYS A 220 2.70 2.02 -1.06
N LEU A 221 1.84 2.52 -0.18
CA LEU A 221 1.88 3.92 0.28
C LEU A 221 3.17 4.22 1.07
N THR A 222 3.62 3.30 1.93
CA THR A 222 4.88 3.44 2.67
C THR A 222 6.08 3.51 1.72
N SER A 223 6.13 2.61 0.73
CA SER A 223 7.18 2.60 -0.28
C SER A 223 7.18 3.87 -1.12
N LEU A 224 5.98 4.36 -1.46
CA LEU A 224 5.77 5.60 -2.19
C LEU A 224 6.30 6.82 -1.43
N ASP A 225 5.98 6.95 -0.14
CA ASP A 225 6.45 8.06 0.70
C ASP A 225 7.98 8.05 0.86
N THR A 226 8.56 6.87 1.03
CA THR A 226 10.02 6.71 1.14
C THR A 226 10.71 7.07 -0.16
N ALA A 227 10.18 6.60 -1.30
CA ALA A 227 10.74 6.88 -2.62
C ALA A 227 10.68 8.38 -2.97
N THR A 228 9.57 9.06 -2.65
CA THR A 228 9.44 10.50 -2.92
C THR A 228 10.40 11.34 -2.08
N ARG A 229 10.61 10.98 -0.81
CA ARG A 229 11.61 11.65 0.04
C ARG A 229 13.02 11.44 -0.47
N LEU A 230 13.35 10.20 -0.85
CA LEU A 230 14.66 9.88 -1.43
C LEU A 230 14.89 10.62 -2.74
N ALA A 231 13.88 10.69 -3.61
CA ALA A 231 13.95 11.47 -4.84
C ALA A 231 14.22 12.96 -4.57
N ARG A 232 13.56 13.54 -3.56
CA ARG A 232 13.81 14.92 -3.14
C ARG A 232 15.25 15.10 -2.66
N PHE A 233 15.77 14.21 -1.82
CA PHE A 233 17.17 14.30 -1.36
C PHE A 233 18.16 14.16 -2.51
N MET A 234 17.92 13.25 -3.45
CA MET A 234 18.77 13.11 -4.63
C MET A 234 18.74 14.34 -5.54
N PHE A 235 17.57 14.95 -5.69
CA PHE A 235 17.45 16.23 -6.41
C PHE A 235 18.25 17.34 -5.74
N GLN A 236 18.17 17.47 -4.41
CA GLN A 236 18.96 18.44 -3.65
C GLN A 236 20.46 18.17 -3.80
N GLU A 237 20.90 16.91 -3.70
CA GLU A 237 22.31 16.52 -3.84
C GLU A 237 22.89 16.78 -5.24
N PHE A 238 22.05 16.76 -6.27
CA PHE A 238 22.47 17.10 -7.63
C PHE A 238 23.02 18.54 -7.73
N TRP A 239 22.43 19.47 -6.95
CA TRP A 239 22.82 20.87 -6.94
C TRP A 239 23.94 21.20 -5.96
N LEU A 240 24.36 20.25 -5.13
CA LEU A 240 25.44 20.42 -4.16
C LEU A 240 26.81 20.03 -4.75
N GLU A 241 27.84 20.82 -4.43
CA GLU A 241 29.23 20.44 -4.73
C GLU A 241 29.74 19.37 -3.76
N PRO A 242 30.77 18.59 -4.13
CA PRO A 242 31.32 17.59 -3.26
C PRO A 242 31.88 18.19 -1.96
N GLY A 243 31.28 17.86 -0.81
CA GLY A 243 31.64 18.36 0.51
C GLY A 243 30.95 19.65 0.97
N GLU A 244 30.06 20.22 0.15
CA GLU A 244 29.26 21.39 0.48
C GLU A 244 28.04 20.99 1.33
N ASN A 245 27.79 21.74 2.43
CA ASN A 245 26.56 21.54 3.20
C ASN A 245 25.39 22.33 2.60
N PRO A 246 24.15 21.80 2.63
CA PRO A 246 22.97 22.50 2.14
C PRO A 246 22.76 23.90 2.73
N LYS A 247 23.23 24.10 3.99
CA LYS A 247 23.10 25.40 4.71
C LYS A 247 24.09 26.46 4.24
N ASP A 248 25.16 26.08 3.57
CA ASP A 248 26.24 26.97 3.17
C ASP A 248 26.06 27.53 1.76
N VAL A 249 25.03 27.04 1.02
CA VAL A 249 24.71 27.49 -0.35
C VAL A 249 24.15 28.90 -0.31
N LYS A 250 24.89 29.88 -0.85
CA LYS A 250 24.53 31.30 -0.91
C LYS A 250 24.01 31.78 -2.26
N ASP A 251 24.20 31.00 -3.33
CA ASP A 251 23.73 31.35 -4.66
C ASP A 251 22.22 31.25 -4.75
N GLY A 252 21.54 32.35 -5.04
CA GLY A 252 20.08 32.46 -4.95
C GLY A 252 19.30 31.39 -5.72
N PHE A 253 19.75 30.98 -6.92
CA PHE A 253 19.11 29.92 -7.67
C PHE A 253 19.39 28.53 -7.08
N ARG A 254 20.64 28.23 -6.74
CA ARG A 254 21.03 26.96 -6.08
C ARG A 254 20.39 26.84 -4.70
N GLN A 255 20.32 27.95 -3.96
CA GLN A 255 19.65 28.00 -2.66
C GLN A 255 18.17 27.64 -2.78
N LEU A 256 17.46 28.10 -3.81
CA LEU A 256 16.06 27.75 -4.07
C LEU A 256 15.88 26.25 -4.39
N MET A 257 16.84 25.64 -5.09
CA MET A 257 16.76 24.21 -5.48
C MET A 257 17.19 23.26 -4.36
N VAL A 258 17.99 23.72 -3.39
CA VAL A 258 18.49 22.92 -2.28
C VAL A 258 17.55 23.00 -1.07
N HIS A 259 16.79 24.06 -0.89
CA HIS A 259 15.82 24.26 0.19
C HIS A 259 14.38 24.02 -0.24
#